data_2a6e5bbd9b9bdad05dc4be94365045cc
#
_entry.id   2a6e5bbd9b9bdad05dc4be94365045cc
#
_cell.length_a   1.000
_cell.length_b   1.000
_cell.length_c   1.000
_cell.angle_alpha   90.00
_cell.angle_beta   90.00
_cell.angle_gamma   90.00
#
_symmetry.space_group_name_H-M   'P 1'
#
loop_
_entity.id
_entity.type
_entity.pdbx_description
1 polymer ?
#
loop_
_entity_poly.entity_id
_entity_poly.type
_entity_poly.pdbx_seq_one_letter_code
_entity_poly.pdbx_strand_id
1 'polypeptide(L)'
;MTETIQEAPSPQVCAAKIFEISDTQLDPDMAVAMWPKILQHKWLMSEKHGRDVGLRTACIDFVEHSEQAIKEYAEYRRKDVLVEMGAQTFGREIWDTISDSQPPKQLVQRRIILPLTERDLSMKHGVTPPKTIIFFGPPGTGKTHFVKAIAGVLSWWYIEILPSILMADGIEKFGANLHDIMEKARTLEDAVIFIDEFDEIACSRDEATMVDKSITNEFLKQVPLLKDQRNNILLVCATNYIRQLDAALLRPGRFDCIIPVGDLDEDGRKTIMEHYLSKLHTKGIDLDRIVGMTSRFTPSDIEYLFQQVAQFAFEEEYASKHDYVVTTDTFLKMIERVSPSLTEGMITDFQEDSIAYARE
;
A
#
# COMPACT_ATOMS: atom_id res chain seq x y z
N MET A 1 18.70 -7.66 54.54
CA MET A 1 17.46 -8.24 53.95
C MET A 1 17.58 -8.08 52.44
N THR A 2 17.89 -9.18 51.80
CA THR A 2 18.04 -9.26 50.36
C THR A 2 16.66 -9.31 49.72
N GLU A 3 16.16 -8.16 49.24
CA GLU A 3 14.99 -8.15 48.36
C GLU A 3 15.32 -8.84 47.07
N THR A 4 14.63 -9.93 46.86
CA THR A 4 14.63 -10.72 45.61
C THR A 4 14.27 -9.77 44.46
N ILE A 5 15.17 -9.60 43.50
CA ILE A 5 14.90 -8.93 42.23
C ILE A 5 13.78 -9.77 41.57
N GLN A 6 12.53 -9.35 41.71
CA GLN A 6 11.44 -9.92 40.91
C GLN A 6 11.74 -9.58 39.46
N GLU A 7 11.89 -10.61 38.64
CA GLU A 7 11.98 -10.47 37.18
C GLU A 7 10.83 -9.55 36.71
N ALA A 8 11.16 -8.62 35.83
CA ALA A 8 10.17 -7.73 35.26
C ALA A 8 9.04 -8.57 34.63
N PRO A 9 7.76 -8.23 34.87
CA PRO A 9 6.65 -8.97 34.27
C PRO A 9 6.77 -8.98 32.75
N SER A 10 6.23 -10.01 32.08
CA SER A 10 6.23 -10.06 30.64
C SER A 10 5.51 -8.86 30.03
N PRO A 11 5.83 -8.46 28.78
CA PRO A 11 5.20 -7.31 28.12
C PRO A 11 3.67 -7.30 28.18
N GLN A 12 3.05 -8.45 27.91
CA GLN A 12 1.59 -8.63 27.96
C GLN A 12 1.02 -8.46 29.37
N VAL A 13 1.76 -8.92 30.37
CA VAL A 13 1.33 -8.78 31.80
C VAL A 13 1.42 -7.33 32.24
N CYS A 14 2.44 -6.58 31.80
CA CYS A 14 2.53 -5.15 32.08
C CYS A 14 1.38 -4.36 31.43
N ALA A 15 1.11 -4.62 30.15
CA ALA A 15 0.03 -3.98 29.41
C ALA A 15 -1.34 -4.28 30.05
N ALA A 16 -1.62 -5.54 30.39
CA ALA A 16 -2.86 -5.92 31.05
C ALA A 16 -3.04 -5.25 32.41
N LYS A 17 -1.99 -5.17 33.24
CA LYS A 17 -2.06 -4.50 34.55
C LYS A 17 -2.27 -3.00 34.43
N ILE A 18 -1.58 -2.32 33.50
CA ILE A 18 -1.77 -0.88 33.28
C ILE A 18 -3.19 -0.62 32.80
N PHE A 19 -3.70 -1.42 31.86
CA PHE A 19 -5.08 -1.31 31.38
C PHE A 19 -6.11 -1.50 32.49
N GLU A 20 -5.96 -2.55 33.30
CA GLU A 20 -6.86 -2.81 34.44
C GLU A 20 -6.90 -1.65 35.45
N ILE A 21 -5.79 -0.96 35.64
CA ILE A 21 -5.64 0.12 36.60
C ILE A 21 -6.13 1.47 36.08
N SER A 22 -5.73 1.83 34.83
CA SER A 22 -5.88 3.19 34.28
C SER A 22 -6.86 3.26 33.10
N ASP A 23 -7.44 2.13 32.67
CA ASP A 23 -8.25 2.01 31.45
C ASP A 23 -7.53 2.49 30.17
N THR A 24 -6.20 2.57 30.23
CA THR A 24 -5.36 3.02 29.12
C THR A 24 -4.72 1.82 28.44
N GLN A 25 -5.06 1.64 27.17
CA GLN A 25 -4.49 0.57 26.35
C GLN A 25 -3.11 1.00 25.83
N LEU A 26 -2.05 0.30 26.28
CA LEU A 26 -0.69 0.51 25.83
C LEU A 26 -0.20 -0.71 25.03
N ASP A 27 0.67 -0.43 24.08
CA ASP A 27 1.45 -1.49 23.42
C ASP A 27 2.27 -2.28 24.46
N PRO A 28 2.39 -3.62 24.36
CA PRO A 28 3.09 -4.43 25.33
C PRO A 28 4.54 -4.00 25.58
N ASP A 29 5.31 -3.63 24.55
CA ASP A 29 6.70 -3.19 24.67
C ASP A 29 6.77 -1.84 25.39
N MET A 30 5.83 -0.95 25.08
CA MET A 30 5.68 0.31 25.77
C MET A 30 5.34 0.13 27.26
N ALA A 31 4.42 -0.79 27.55
CA ALA A 31 4.03 -1.10 28.92
C ALA A 31 5.22 -1.60 29.74
N VAL A 32 6.09 -2.46 29.16
CA VAL A 32 7.34 -2.91 29.79
C VAL A 32 8.30 -1.76 30.04
N ALA A 33 8.47 -0.86 29.06
CA ALA A 33 9.37 0.29 29.21
C ALA A 33 8.86 1.29 30.27
N MET A 34 7.56 1.38 30.46
CA MET A 34 6.93 2.28 31.44
C MET A 34 6.82 1.68 32.83
N TRP A 35 6.73 0.35 32.94
CA TRP A 35 6.54 -0.32 34.22
C TRP A 35 7.56 0.06 35.30
N PRO A 36 8.88 0.09 35.05
CA PRO A 36 9.87 0.56 36.02
C PRO A 36 9.68 2.03 36.43
N LYS A 37 9.27 2.87 35.47
CA LYS A 37 9.02 4.30 35.73
C LYS A 37 7.79 4.50 36.60
N ILE A 38 6.74 3.72 36.42
CA ILE A 38 5.54 3.70 37.30
C ILE A 38 5.93 3.30 38.73
N LEU A 39 6.79 2.28 38.87
CA LEU A 39 7.26 1.86 40.19
C LEU A 39 8.13 2.91 40.85
N GLN A 40 9.00 3.57 40.11
CA GLN A 40 9.79 4.69 40.59
C GLN A 40 8.91 5.89 40.97
N HIS A 41 7.91 6.21 40.17
CA HIS A 41 6.94 7.26 40.46
C HIS A 41 6.15 6.97 41.73
N LYS A 42 5.71 5.70 41.94
CA LYS A 42 5.08 5.25 43.18
C LYS A 42 5.97 5.53 44.39
N TRP A 43 7.26 5.21 44.30
CA TRP A 43 8.21 5.44 45.38
C TRP A 43 8.34 6.94 45.69
N LEU A 44 8.52 7.78 44.69
CA LEU A 44 8.61 9.24 44.83
C LEU A 44 7.35 9.86 45.45
N MET A 45 6.17 9.44 44.96
CA MET A 45 4.90 9.90 45.52
C MET A 45 4.75 9.49 47.01
N SER A 46 5.12 8.26 47.33
CA SER A 46 5.04 7.74 48.70
C SER A 46 5.97 8.50 49.63
N GLU A 47 7.18 8.82 49.22
CA GLU A 47 8.12 9.64 49.95
C GLU A 47 7.57 11.05 50.19
N LYS A 48 7.04 11.69 49.15
CA LYS A 48 6.45 13.03 49.20
C LYS A 48 5.27 13.13 50.18
N HIS A 49 4.43 12.07 50.22
CA HIS A 49 3.23 12.04 51.05
C HIS A 49 3.42 11.38 52.43
N GLY A 50 4.63 10.87 52.71
CA GLY A 50 4.95 10.21 53.99
C GLY A 50 4.17 8.92 54.24
N ARG A 51 3.56 8.32 53.20
CA ARG A 51 2.80 7.07 53.26
C ARG A 51 2.80 6.35 51.92
N ASP A 52 2.61 5.04 51.90
CA ASP A 52 2.43 4.28 50.66
C ASP A 52 1.14 4.72 49.94
N VAL A 53 1.29 5.28 48.76
CA VAL A 53 0.15 5.73 47.91
C VAL A 53 -0.52 4.60 47.16
N GLY A 54 0.11 3.42 47.09
CA GLY A 54 -0.36 2.26 46.35
C GLY A 54 -0.07 2.34 44.87
N LEU A 55 0.00 1.17 44.21
CA LEU A 55 0.31 1.06 42.79
C LEU A 55 -0.75 1.69 41.89
N ARG A 56 -2.04 1.53 42.29
CA ARG A 56 -3.17 2.06 41.51
C ARG A 56 -3.11 3.57 41.37
N THR A 57 -2.95 4.29 42.48
CA THR A 57 -2.87 5.76 42.48
C THR A 57 -1.66 6.26 41.70
N ALA A 58 -0.50 5.64 41.89
CA ALA A 58 0.70 6.03 41.19
C ALA A 58 0.64 5.72 39.68
N CYS A 59 0.00 4.64 39.27
CA CYS A 59 -0.16 4.30 37.86
C CYS A 59 -1.09 5.29 37.16
N ILE A 60 -2.22 5.62 37.76
CA ILE A 60 -3.17 6.60 37.19
C ILE A 60 -2.48 7.97 37.07
N ASP A 61 -1.87 8.45 38.16
CA ASP A 61 -1.18 9.75 38.17
C ASP A 61 -0.03 9.79 37.14
N PHE A 62 0.74 8.71 37.05
CA PHE A 62 1.82 8.60 36.06
C PHE A 62 1.29 8.64 34.61
N VAL A 63 0.23 7.90 34.31
CA VAL A 63 -0.35 7.84 32.96
C VAL A 63 -0.95 9.21 32.58
N GLU A 64 -1.69 9.85 33.50
CA GLU A 64 -2.29 11.17 33.27
C GLU A 64 -1.25 12.27 33.01
N HIS A 65 -0.14 12.25 33.76
CA HIS A 65 0.93 13.25 33.62
C HIS A 65 2.00 12.90 32.56
N SER A 66 1.99 11.65 32.07
CA SER A 66 2.95 11.15 31.05
C SER A 66 2.37 11.08 29.64
N GLU A 67 1.21 11.68 29.40
CA GLU A 67 0.54 11.62 28.07
C GLU A 67 1.50 12.04 26.94
N GLN A 68 2.30 13.07 27.18
CA GLN A 68 3.28 13.54 26.19
C GLN A 68 4.38 12.48 25.94
N ALA A 69 4.92 11.87 27.00
CA ALA A 69 5.95 10.82 26.85
C ALA A 69 5.42 9.57 26.17
N ILE A 70 4.13 9.24 26.40
CA ILE A 70 3.42 8.15 25.74
C ILE A 70 3.30 8.41 24.24
N LYS A 71 2.89 9.62 23.86
CA LYS A 71 2.78 10.05 22.46
C LYS A 71 4.15 10.01 21.75
N GLU A 72 5.19 10.58 22.38
CA GLU A 72 6.54 10.60 21.83
C GLU A 72 7.11 9.18 21.61
N TYR A 73 6.87 8.26 22.55
CA TYR A 73 7.28 6.86 22.40
C TYR A 73 6.51 6.16 21.29
N ALA A 74 5.20 6.37 21.20
CA ALA A 74 4.37 5.80 20.12
C ALA A 74 4.84 6.31 18.74
N GLU A 75 5.15 7.60 18.61
CA GLU A 75 5.71 8.18 17.39
C GLU A 75 7.08 7.60 17.04
N TYR A 76 7.95 7.43 18.04
CA TYR A 76 9.25 6.81 17.84
C TYR A 76 9.11 5.37 17.33
N ARG A 77 8.26 4.55 17.96
CA ARG A 77 8.00 3.17 17.53
C ARG A 77 7.41 3.10 16.13
N ARG A 78 6.48 4.00 15.78
CA ARG A 78 5.94 4.09 14.41
C ARG A 78 7.03 4.37 13.38
N LYS A 79 7.96 5.28 13.69
CA LYS A 79 9.10 5.57 12.80
C LYS A 79 9.99 4.34 12.60
N ASP A 80 10.29 3.60 13.66
CA ASP A 80 11.07 2.37 13.57
C ASP A 80 10.38 1.34 12.68
N VAL A 81 9.07 1.12 12.87
CA VAL A 81 8.26 0.20 12.05
C VAL A 81 8.24 0.64 10.58
N LEU A 82 8.08 1.95 10.30
CA LEU A 82 8.11 2.47 8.93
C LEU A 82 9.46 2.21 8.25
N VAL A 83 10.57 2.41 8.96
CA VAL A 83 11.91 2.13 8.44
C VAL A 83 12.11 0.64 8.21
N GLU A 84 11.71 -0.20 9.18
CA GLU A 84 11.82 -1.66 9.09
C GLU A 84 11.01 -2.22 7.92
N MET A 85 9.81 -1.69 7.68
CA MET A 85 8.94 -2.10 6.58
C MET A 85 9.30 -1.45 5.23
N GLY A 86 10.36 -0.65 5.16
CA GLY A 86 10.80 0.00 3.92
C GLY A 86 9.81 1.01 3.38
N ALA A 87 9.12 1.74 4.26
CA ALA A 87 8.11 2.71 3.90
C ALA A 87 8.68 3.83 3.01
N GLN A 88 7.93 4.20 1.99
CA GLN A 88 8.26 5.24 1.02
C GLN A 88 7.15 6.30 0.98
N THR A 89 7.50 7.49 0.49
CA THR A 89 6.53 8.54 0.22
C THR A 89 6.58 8.93 -1.25
N PHE A 90 5.43 9.26 -1.81
CA PHE A 90 5.31 9.70 -3.19
C PHE A 90 4.66 11.09 -3.24
N GLY A 91 5.05 11.87 -4.23
CA GLY A 91 4.44 13.16 -4.48
C GLY A 91 3.07 13.04 -5.17
N ARG A 92 2.26 14.07 -5.04
CA ARG A 92 0.92 14.14 -5.63
C ARG A 92 0.97 14.15 -7.17
N GLU A 93 2.06 14.60 -7.75
CA GLU A 93 2.29 14.68 -9.19
C GLU A 93 2.13 13.34 -9.92
N ILE A 94 2.33 12.21 -9.23
CA ILE A 94 2.09 10.89 -9.82
C ILE A 94 0.63 10.70 -10.21
N TRP A 95 -0.31 11.25 -9.44
CA TRP A 95 -1.74 11.18 -9.76
C TRP A 95 -2.08 11.89 -11.06
N ASP A 96 -1.38 12.98 -11.36
CA ASP A 96 -1.61 13.78 -12.57
C ASP A 96 -1.09 13.10 -13.84
N THR A 97 -0.23 12.07 -13.71
CA THR A 97 0.22 11.25 -14.84
C THR A 97 -0.83 10.25 -15.32
N ILE A 98 -1.88 10.03 -14.56
CA ILE A 98 -3.02 9.16 -14.93
C ILE A 98 -4.11 10.06 -15.52
N SER A 99 -4.60 9.73 -16.72
CA SER A 99 -5.65 10.52 -17.37
C SER A 99 -6.96 10.49 -16.59
N ASP A 100 -7.66 11.63 -16.56
CA ASP A 100 -8.99 11.75 -15.93
C ASP A 100 -10.09 10.98 -16.70
N SER A 101 -9.85 10.63 -17.97
CA SER A 101 -10.74 9.78 -18.76
C SER A 101 -10.77 8.33 -18.27
N GLN A 102 -9.72 7.88 -17.58
CA GLN A 102 -9.58 6.49 -17.15
C GLN A 102 -10.64 6.11 -16.09
N PRO A 103 -11.52 5.11 -16.36
CA PRO A 103 -12.56 4.68 -15.42
C PRO A 103 -12.02 4.30 -14.04
N PRO A 104 -10.88 3.56 -13.90
CA PRO A 104 -10.33 3.26 -12.58
C PRO A 104 -9.90 4.51 -11.80
N LYS A 105 -9.39 5.56 -12.46
CA LYS A 105 -9.06 6.83 -11.78
C LYS A 105 -10.29 7.50 -11.19
N GLN A 106 -11.36 7.58 -11.98
CA GLN A 106 -12.63 8.16 -11.53
C GLN A 106 -13.25 7.39 -10.37
N LEU A 107 -13.17 6.06 -10.42
CA LEU A 107 -13.67 5.19 -9.36
C LEU A 107 -12.87 5.38 -8.06
N VAL A 108 -11.54 5.33 -8.15
CA VAL A 108 -10.63 5.57 -7.01
C VAL A 108 -10.87 6.95 -6.41
N GLN A 109 -11.00 7.98 -7.24
CA GLN A 109 -11.27 9.35 -6.77
C GLN A 109 -12.57 9.42 -5.96
N ARG A 110 -13.65 8.83 -6.47
CA ARG A 110 -14.99 8.93 -5.84
C ARG A 110 -15.15 8.00 -4.63
N ARG A 111 -14.63 6.79 -4.70
CA ARG A 111 -14.88 5.75 -3.69
C ARG A 111 -13.82 5.66 -2.59
N ILE A 112 -12.60 6.11 -2.88
CA ILE A 112 -11.47 5.95 -1.97
C ILE A 112 -10.98 7.32 -1.49
N ILE A 113 -10.49 8.15 -2.41
CA ILE A 113 -9.84 9.41 -2.06
C ILE A 113 -10.84 10.37 -1.40
N LEU A 114 -11.96 10.65 -2.07
CA LEU A 114 -12.95 11.60 -1.56
C LEU A 114 -13.48 11.23 -0.15
N PRO A 115 -13.89 9.98 0.14
CA PRO A 115 -14.33 9.63 1.48
C PRO A 115 -13.23 9.67 2.55
N LEU A 116 -11.98 9.46 2.18
CA LEU A 116 -10.84 9.53 3.11
C LEU A 116 -10.39 10.96 3.38
N THR A 117 -10.54 11.88 2.42
CA THR A 117 -10.19 13.30 2.57
C THR A 117 -11.32 14.09 3.21
N GLU A 118 -12.58 13.82 2.85
CA GLU A 118 -13.78 14.54 3.32
C GLU A 118 -14.51 13.72 4.42
N ARG A 119 -13.81 13.44 5.53
CA ARG A 119 -14.29 12.53 6.59
C ARG A 119 -15.59 12.99 7.24
N ASP A 120 -15.71 14.28 7.56
CA ASP A 120 -16.91 14.81 8.22
C ASP A 120 -18.14 14.66 7.30
N LEU A 121 -17.94 14.87 6.00
CA LEU A 121 -19.00 14.68 5.01
C LEU A 121 -19.36 13.20 4.85
N SER A 122 -18.37 12.33 4.83
CA SER A 122 -18.56 10.87 4.77
C SER A 122 -19.33 10.35 5.99
N MET A 123 -18.93 10.75 7.19
CA MET A 123 -19.63 10.40 8.43
C MET A 123 -21.07 10.91 8.44
N LYS A 124 -21.31 12.16 8.01
CA LYS A 124 -22.64 12.75 7.93
C LYS A 124 -23.59 11.94 7.04
N HIS A 125 -23.08 11.34 5.98
CA HIS A 125 -23.86 10.54 5.02
C HIS A 125 -23.76 9.04 5.26
N GLY A 126 -23.08 8.57 6.31
CA GLY A 126 -22.91 7.16 6.63
C GLY A 126 -22.04 6.42 5.59
N VAL A 127 -21.17 7.13 4.87
CA VAL A 127 -20.22 6.54 3.92
C VAL A 127 -19.00 6.03 4.66
N THR A 128 -18.74 4.73 4.55
CA THR A 128 -17.53 4.11 5.11
C THR A 128 -16.50 3.96 3.99
N PRO A 129 -15.32 4.59 4.09
CA PRO A 129 -14.26 4.41 3.12
C PRO A 129 -13.81 2.95 3.03
N PRO A 130 -13.53 2.40 1.84
CA PRO A 130 -12.98 1.06 1.72
C PRO A 130 -11.58 1.00 2.34
N LYS A 131 -11.27 -0.12 2.99
CA LYS A 131 -9.96 -0.39 3.57
C LYS A 131 -9.17 -1.46 2.83
N THR A 132 -9.82 -2.17 1.91
CA THR A 132 -9.24 -3.30 1.21
C THR A 132 -9.64 -3.29 -0.26
N ILE A 133 -8.65 -3.31 -1.15
CA ILE A 133 -8.84 -3.15 -2.59
C ILE A 133 -8.05 -4.23 -3.33
N ILE A 134 -8.64 -4.77 -4.39
CA ILE A 134 -7.92 -5.55 -5.39
C ILE A 134 -7.91 -4.75 -6.69
N PHE A 135 -6.72 -4.49 -7.23
CA PHE A 135 -6.54 -4.12 -8.63
C PHE A 135 -6.27 -5.35 -9.48
N PHE A 136 -6.97 -5.50 -10.59
CA PHE A 136 -6.71 -6.60 -11.51
C PHE A 136 -6.70 -6.15 -12.96
N GLY A 137 -6.01 -6.88 -13.81
CA GLY A 137 -5.95 -6.61 -15.24
C GLY A 137 -4.62 -7.04 -15.85
N PRO A 138 -4.46 -6.92 -17.17
CA PRO A 138 -3.28 -7.40 -17.88
C PRO A 138 -1.98 -6.81 -17.32
N PRO A 139 -0.84 -7.50 -17.51
CA PRO A 139 0.46 -6.97 -17.10
C PRO A 139 0.79 -5.66 -17.84
N GLY A 140 1.57 -4.80 -17.18
CA GLY A 140 2.00 -3.53 -17.75
C GLY A 140 0.95 -2.41 -17.78
N THR A 141 -0.29 -2.63 -17.33
CA THR A 141 -1.36 -1.63 -17.35
C THR A 141 -1.27 -0.56 -16.25
N GLY A 142 -0.26 -0.64 -15.38
CA GLY A 142 0.02 0.41 -14.39
C GLY A 142 -0.65 0.23 -13.03
N LYS A 143 -1.05 -0.99 -12.64
CA LYS A 143 -1.66 -1.28 -11.32
C LYS A 143 -0.81 -0.75 -10.16
N THR A 144 0.47 -1.07 -10.12
CA THR A 144 1.43 -0.58 -9.11
C THR A 144 1.56 0.94 -9.13
N HIS A 145 1.50 1.55 -10.32
CA HIS A 145 1.53 3.01 -10.48
C HIS A 145 0.29 3.67 -9.85
N PHE A 146 -0.90 3.08 -10.02
CA PHE A 146 -2.13 3.53 -9.38
C PHE A 146 -2.00 3.54 -7.86
N VAL A 147 -1.42 2.49 -7.26
CA VAL A 147 -1.25 2.41 -5.80
C VAL A 147 -0.31 3.48 -5.28
N LYS A 148 0.82 3.72 -5.96
CA LYS A 148 1.74 4.82 -5.65
C LYS A 148 1.07 6.19 -5.77
N ALA A 149 0.25 6.36 -6.80
CA ALA A 149 -0.52 7.58 -7.01
C ALA A 149 -1.56 7.83 -5.89
N ILE A 150 -2.25 6.78 -5.41
CA ILE A 150 -3.16 6.87 -4.26
C ILE A 150 -2.40 7.32 -3.01
N ALA A 151 -1.26 6.68 -2.70
CA ALA A 151 -0.43 7.05 -1.56
C ALA A 151 0.03 8.52 -1.65
N GLY A 152 0.45 8.97 -2.84
CA GLY A 152 0.86 10.36 -3.10
C GLY A 152 -0.26 11.37 -2.89
N VAL A 153 -1.46 11.11 -3.43
CA VAL A 153 -2.62 12.02 -3.26
C VAL A 153 -3.07 12.11 -1.82
N LEU A 154 -3.08 10.98 -1.09
CA LEU A 154 -3.44 10.94 0.33
C LEU A 154 -2.33 11.46 1.24
N SER A 155 -1.09 11.64 0.72
CA SER A 155 0.11 11.93 1.51
C SER A 155 0.37 10.86 2.59
N TRP A 156 0.07 9.61 2.27
CA TRP A 156 0.23 8.45 3.14
C TRP A 156 1.53 7.71 2.83
N TRP A 157 2.01 6.96 3.82
CA TRP A 157 3.14 6.05 3.64
C TRP A 157 2.76 4.90 2.69
N TYR A 158 3.65 4.57 1.78
CA TYR A 158 3.54 3.42 0.90
C TYR A 158 4.50 2.33 1.38
N ILE A 159 3.98 1.13 1.59
CA ILE A 159 4.73 -0.03 2.04
C ILE A 159 4.43 -1.17 1.11
N GLU A 160 5.45 -1.65 0.40
CA GLU A 160 5.34 -2.78 -0.50
C GLU A 160 5.79 -4.07 0.19
N ILE A 161 4.89 -5.04 0.22
CA ILE A 161 5.15 -6.38 0.76
C ILE A 161 5.35 -7.31 -0.43
N LEU A 162 6.59 -7.73 -0.62
CA LEU A 162 6.93 -8.70 -1.67
C LEU A 162 6.57 -10.12 -1.21
N PRO A 163 5.98 -10.98 -2.07
CA PRO A 163 5.74 -12.39 -1.76
C PRO A 163 6.99 -13.12 -1.28
N SER A 164 8.16 -12.78 -1.83
CA SER A 164 9.45 -13.33 -1.43
C SER A 164 9.83 -13.05 0.04
N ILE A 165 9.44 -11.91 0.59
CA ILE A 165 9.67 -11.57 2.01
C ILE A 165 8.81 -12.47 2.89
N LEU A 166 7.56 -12.71 2.51
CA LEU A 166 6.65 -13.60 3.24
C LEU A 166 7.14 -15.05 3.24
N MET A 167 7.89 -15.46 2.20
CA MET A 167 8.44 -16.80 2.03
C MET A 167 9.89 -16.95 2.51
N ALA A 168 10.54 -15.90 3.00
CA ALA A 168 11.99 -15.85 3.27
C ALA A 168 12.46 -16.98 4.23
N ASP A 169 11.64 -17.34 5.22
CA ASP A 169 11.94 -18.39 6.21
C ASP A 169 11.35 -19.75 5.85
N GLY A 170 10.89 -19.92 4.63
CA GLY A 170 10.20 -21.11 4.14
C GLY A 170 8.68 -20.97 4.21
N ILE A 171 8.03 -21.70 3.32
CA ILE A 171 6.57 -21.62 3.11
C ILE A 171 5.76 -22.02 4.38
N GLU A 172 6.33 -22.84 5.25
CA GLU A 172 5.73 -23.26 6.52
C GLU A 172 5.57 -22.08 7.51
N LYS A 173 6.44 -21.07 7.41
CA LYS A 173 6.41 -19.88 8.26
C LYS A 173 5.64 -18.71 7.63
N PHE A 174 5.15 -18.85 6.42
CA PHE A 174 4.42 -17.79 5.72
C PHE A 174 3.32 -17.18 6.58
N GLY A 175 2.49 -18.02 7.21
CA GLY A 175 1.38 -17.53 8.06
C GLY A 175 1.86 -16.70 9.25
N ALA A 176 2.98 -17.08 9.87
CA ALA A 176 3.58 -16.33 10.96
C ALA A 176 4.16 -14.99 10.46
N ASN A 177 4.89 -15.01 9.34
CA ASN A 177 5.47 -13.82 8.73
C ASN A 177 4.38 -12.83 8.31
N LEU A 178 3.30 -13.31 7.68
CA LEU A 178 2.15 -12.47 7.33
C LEU A 178 1.49 -11.88 8.59
N HIS A 179 1.31 -12.69 9.62
CA HIS A 179 0.76 -12.22 10.89
C HIS A 179 1.60 -11.09 11.49
N ASP A 180 2.92 -11.27 11.59
CA ASP A 180 3.84 -10.27 12.14
C ASP A 180 3.83 -8.96 11.32
N ILE A 181 3.83 -9.05 10.00
CA ILE A 181 3.73 -7.90 9.11
C ILE A 181 2.40 -7.17 9.32
N MET A 182 1.29 -7.90 9.41
CA MET A 182 -0.03 -7.30 9.63
C MET A 182 -0.17 -6.69 11.04
N GLU A 183 0.44 -7.28 12.07
CA GLU A 183 0.49 -6.67 13.40
C GLU A 183 1.30 -5.36 13.41
N LYS A 184 2.47 -5.34 12.77
CA LYS A 184 3.26 -4.11 12.57
C LYS A 184 2.44 -3.05 11.82
N ALA A 185 1.81 -3.45 10.72
CA ALA A 185 0.97 -2.56 9.92
C ALA A 185 -0.16 -1.92 10.75
N ARG A 186 -0.77 -2.66 11.67
CA ARG A 186 -1.84 -2.15 12.54
C ARG A 186 -1.38 -1.06 13.50
N THR A 187 -0.08 -0.97 13.80
CA THR A 187 0.47 0.11 14.64
C THR A 187 0.68 1.42 13.88
N LEU A 188 0.58 1.37 12.54
CA LEU A 188 0.76 2.53 11.67
C LEU A 188 -0.53 3.35 11.55
N GLU A 189 -0.35 4.59 11.15
CA GLU A 189 -1.41 5.51 10.74
C GLU A 189 -1.07 6.05 9.35
N ASP A 190 -2.13 6.28 8.55
CA ASP A 190 -1.99 6.88 7.23
C ASP A 190 -1.02 6.11 6.31
N ALA A 191 -1.27 4.80 6.14
CA ALA A 191 -0.44 3.92 5.34
C ALA A 191 -1.23 3.14 4.27
N VAL A 192 -0.63 3.02 3.09
CA VAL A 192 -1.04 2.12 2.01
C VAL A 192 -0.11 0.92 2.02
N ILE A 193 -0.66 -0.25 2.31
CA ILE A 193 0.06 -1.52 2.27
C ILE A 193 -0.25 -2.16 0.93
N PHE A 194 0.78 -2.42 0.16
CA PHE A 194 0.66 -2.97 -1.17
C PHE A 194 1.26 -4.36 -1.27
N ILE A 195 0.50 -5.29 -1.87
CA ILE A 195 0.96 -6.63 -2.20
C ILE A 195 0.78 -6.80 -3.71
N ASP A 196 1.88 -6.87 -4.44
CA ASP A 196 1.86 -7.18 -5.87
C ASP A 196 1.86 -8.69 -6.11
N GLU A 197 1.51 -9.12 -7.32
CA GLU A 197 1.48 -10.52 -7.73
C GLU A 197 0.69 -11.40 -6.72
N PHE A 198 -0.46 -10.88 -6.31
CA PHE A 198 -1.28 -11.52 -5.26
C PHE A 198 -1.77 -12.92 -5.66
N ASP A 199 -1.87 -13.20 -6.94
CA ASP A 199 -2.16 -14.52 -7.50
C ASP A 199 -1.07 -15.57 -7.19
N GLU A 200 0.19 -15.17 -6.96
CA GLU A 200 1.24 -16.12 -6.57
C GLU A 200 1.05 -16.71 -5.16
N ILE A 201 0.35 -15.97 -4.29
CA ILE A 201 0.20 -16.34 -2.88
C ILE A 201 -1.24 -16.67 -2.47
N ALA A 202 -2.23 -16.33 -3.28
CA ALA A 202 -3.65 -16.49 -2.94
C ALA A 202 -4.43 -17.33 -3.96
N CYS A 203 -3.82 -18.42 -4.43
CA CYS A 203 -4.34 -19.30 -5.48
C CYS A 203 -5.66 -19.99 -5.14
N SER A 204 -6.43 -20.32 -6.17
CA SER A 204 -7.67 -21.11 -6.11
C SER A 204 -7.44 -22.48 -5.47
N ARG A 205 -8.44 -22.94 -4.69
CA ARG A 205 -8.38 -24.22 -3.95
C ARG A 205 -8.37 -25.46 -4.81
N ASP A 206 -8.76 -25.38 -6.05
CA ASP A 206 -8.91 -26.55 -6.93
C ASP A 206 -7.55 -27.10 -7.39
N GLU A 207 -6.54 -26.24 -7.52
CA GLU A 207 -5.17 -26.59 -7.89
C GLU A 207 -4.17 -26.44 -6.72
N ALA A 208 -4.62 -25.91 -5.58
CA ALA A 208 -3.78 -25.53 -4.45
C ALA A 208 -3.32 -26.72 -3.60
N THR A 209 -2.05 -26.70 -3.23
CA THR A 209 -1.46 -27.60 -2.22
C THR A 209 -2.06 -27.31 -0.83
N MET A 210 -1.78 -28.19 0.16
CA MET A 210 -2.17 -27.95 1.56
C MET A 210 -1.60 -26.63 2.10
N VAL A 211 -0.46 -26.22 1.59
CA VAL A 211 0.25 -25.00 2.00
C VAL A 211 -0.45 -23.77 1.46
N ASP A 212 -0.82 -23.75 0.18
CA ASP A 212 -1.53 -22.63 -0.44
C ASP A 212 -2.86 -22.36 0.27
N LYS A 213 -3.55 -23.44 0.69
CA LYS A 213 -4.77 -23.34 1.51
C LYS A 213 -4.52 -22.68 2.87
N SER A 214 -3.36 -22.96 3.48
CA SER A 214 -2.98 -22.33 4.74
C SER A 214 -2.74 -20.84 4.58
N ILE A 215 -2.04 -20.44 3.51
CA ILE A 215 -1.76 -19.05 3.14
C ILE A 215 -3.06 -18.25 2.94
N THR A 216 -3.92 -18.75 2.07
CA THR A 216 -5.21 -18.12 1.81
C THR A 216 -6.05 -18.00 3.08
N ASN A 217 -6.06 -19.03 3.94
CA ASN A 217 -6.79 -18.99 5.19
C ASN A 217 -6.24 -17.92 6.16
N GLU A 218 -4.93 -17.67 6.15
CA GLU A 218 -4.36 -16.61 6.97
C GLU A 218 -4.80 -15.23 6.46
N PHE A 219 -4.76 -14.96 5.16
CA PHE A 219 -5.34 -13.73 4.59
C PHE A 219 -6.81 -13.57 4.97
N LEU A 220 -7.58 -14.66 4.92
CA LEU A 220 -8.99 -14.66 5.29
C LEU A 220 -9.25 -14.28 6.75
N LYS A 221 -8.28 -14.48 7.63
CA LYS A 221 -8.33 -14.04 9.04
C LYS A 221 -7.85 -12.59 9.19
N GLN A 222 -6.74 -12.22 8.53
CA GLN A 222 -6.08 -10.94 8.73
C GLN A 222 -6.84 -9.76 8.09
N VAL A 223 -7.41 -9.97 6.89
CA VAL A 223 -8.13 -8.90 6.15
C VAL A 223 -9.31 -8.30 6.95
N PRO A 224 -10.21 -9.09 7.58
CA PRO A 224 -11.26 -8.52 8.43
C PRO A 224 -10.72 -7.74 9.63
N LEU A 225 -9.63 -8.21 10.24
CA LEU A 225 -9.02 -7.55 11.39
C LEU A 225 -8.45 -6.16 11.06
N LEU A 226 -8.01 -5.91 9.84
CA LEU A 226 -7.62 -4.57 9.39
C LEU A 226 -8.81 -3.62 9.29
N LYS A 227 -10.00 -4.14 8.96
CA LYS A 227 -11.23 -3.33 8.83
C LYS A 227 -11.73 -2.79 10.16
N ASP A 228 -11.61 -3.56 11.22
CA ASP A 228 -12.10 -3.20 12.55
C ASP A 228 -11.26 -2.13 13.25
N GLN A 229 -10.13 -1.77 12.68
CA GLN A 229 -9.20 -0.79 13.26
C GLN A 229 -9.67 0.65 13.01
N ARG A 230 -9.38 1.53 13.96
CA ARG A 230 -9.61 2.98 13.82
C ARG A 230 -8.56 3.68 12.95
N ASN A 231 -7.46 3.00 12.67
CA ASN A 231 -6.35 3.56 11.90
C ASN A 231 -6.67 3.66 10.41
N ASN A 232 -6.04 4.62 9.75
CA ASN A 232 -6.16 4.83 8.30
C ASN A 232 -5.17 3.93 7.57
N ILE A 233 -5.52 2.66 7.44
CA ILE A 233 -4.73 1.70 6.68
C ILE A 233 -5.56 1.27 5.47
N LEU A 234 -4.94 1.31 4.31
CA LEU A 234 -5.49 0.84 3.07
C LEU A 234 -4.65 -0.35 2.58
N LEU A 235 -5.22 -1.55 2.60
CA LEU A 235 -4.60 -2.74 1.99
C LEU A 235 -4.99 -2.79 0.52
N VAL A 236 -4.00 -2.80 -0.35
CA VAL A 236 -4.18 -2.91 -1.79
C VAL A 236 -3.42 -4.12 -2.30
N CYS A 237 -4.11 -5.02 -2.98
CA CYS A 237 -3.49 -6.16 -3.66
C CYS A 237 -3.60 -5.95 -5.18
N ALA A 238 -2.59 -6.38 -5.93
CA ALA A 238 -2.65 -6.39 -7.39
C ALA A 238 -2.47 -7.80 -7.94
N THR A 239 -3.19 -8.14 -8.99
CA THR A 239 -3.09 -9.42 -9.68
C THR A 239 -3.24 -9.25 -11.19
N ASN A 240 -2.54 -10.09 -11.94
CA ASN A 240 -2.74 -10.19 -13.38
C ASN A 240 -3.88 -11.17 -13.74
N TYR A 241 -4.23 -12.09 -12.83
CA TYR A 241 -5.14 -13.21 -13.08
C TYR A 241 -6.19 -13.34 -11.98
N ILE A 242 -7.23 -12.51 -12.02
CA ILE A 242 -8.29 -12.51 -10.97
C ILE A 242 -8.99 -13.87 -10.86
N ARG A 243 -9.13 -14.61 -11.97
CA ARG A 243 -9.75 -15.98 -12.01
C ARG A 243 -8.95 -17.00 -11.19
N GLN A 244 -7.66 -16.76 -10.96
CA GLN A 244 -6.79 -17.65 -10.18
C GLN A 244 -6.90 -17.44 -8.67
N LEU A 245 -7.47 -16.32 -8.23
CA LEU A 245 -7.66 -16.07 -6.81
C LEU A 245 -8.73 -16.98 -6.20
N ASP A 246 -8.54 -17.36 -4.93
CA ASP A 246 -9.58 -18.08 -4.18
C ASP A 246 -10.87 -17.25 -4.12
N ALA A 247 -11.96 -17.81 -4.62
CA ALA A 247 -13.27 -17.18 -4.64
C ALA A 247 -13.73 -16.70 -3.24
N ALA A 248 -13.21 -17.28 -2.17
CA ALA A 248 -13.51 -16.84 -0.82
C ALA A 248 -12.98 -15.42 -0.56
N LEU A 249 -11.83 -15.02 -1.11
CA LEU A 249 -11.28 -13.68 -0.97
C LEU A 249 -12.15 -12.63 -1.69
N LEU A 250 -12.74 -13.01 -2.80
CA LEU A 250 -13.56 -12.14 -3.63
C LEU A 250 -14.98 -11.91 -3.07
N ARG A 251 -15.36 -12.60 -1.98
CA ARG A 251 -16.71 -12.44 -1.38
C ARG A 251 -16.86 -11.09 -0.69
N PRO A 252 -18.09 -10.51 -0.69
CA PRO A 252 -18.41 -9.33 0.09
C PRO A 252 -17.99 -9.46 1.56
N GLY A 253 -17.53 -8.38 2.16
CA GLY A 253 -17.05 -8.36 3.55
C GLY A 253 -15.56 -8.63 3.71
N ARG A 254 -14.85 -9.02 2.62
CA ARG A 254 -13.39 -9.23 2.60
C ARG A 254 -12.68 -8.11 1.89
N PHE A 255 -12.54 -8.18 0.58
CA PHE A 255 -12.12 -7.00 -0.16
C PHE A 255 -13.34 -6.12 -0.47
N ASP A 256 -13.23 -4.83 -0.18
CA ASP A 256 -14.32 -3.86 -0.33
C ASP A 256 -14.55 -3.50 -1.79
N CYS A 257 -13.46 -3.23 -2.51
CA CYS A 257 -13.47 -2.87 -3.91
C CYS A 257 -12.61 -3.84 -4.74
N ILE A 258 -13.07 -4.15 -5.94
CA ILE A 258 -12.34 -4.93 -6.94
C ILE A 258 -12.37 -4.11 -8.23
N ILE A 259 -11.23 -3.52 -8.58
CA ILE A 259 -11.12 -2.47 -9.58
C ILE A 259 -10.34 -2.96 -10.79
N PRO A 260 -10.96 -3.02 -11.99
CA PRO A 260 -10.27 -3.36 -13.22
C PRO A 260 -9.35 -2.22 -13.67
N VAL A 261 -8.12 -2.56 -14.07
CA VAL A 261 -7.14 -1.65 -14.68
C VAL A 261 -6.71 -2.25 -16.01
N GLY A 262 -7.33 -1.80 -17.08
CA GLY A 262 -7.19 -2.36 -18.43
C GLY A 262 -6.32 -1.53 -19.35
N ASP A 263 -6.65 -1.65 -20.64
CA ASP A 263 -6.03 -0.90 -21.71
C ASP A 263 -6.30 0.61 -21.60
N LEU A 264 -5.41 1.37 -22.18
CA LEU A 264 -5.53 2.82 -22.25
C LEU A 264 -6.36 3.24 -23.48
N ASP A 265 -7.29 4.16 -23.26
CA ASP A 265 -7.88 4.94 -24.33
C ASP A 265 -6.85 5.92 -24.96
N GLU A 266 -7.23 6.64 -26.00
CA GLU A 266 -6.33 7.60 -26.67
C GLU A 266 -5.89 8.71 -25.73
N ASP A 267 -6.79 9.24 -24.90
CA ASP A 267 -6.48 10.28 -23.91
C ASP A 267 -5.52 9.78 -22.84
N GLY A 268 -5.67 8.53 -22.39
CA GLY A 268 -4.75 7.88 -21.45
C GLY A 268 -3.34 7.75 -22.03
N ARG A 269 -3.22 7.28 -23.26
CA ARG A 269 -1.91 7.20 -23.93
C ARG A 269 -1.30 8.59 -24.14
N LYS A 270 -2.12 9.56 -24.54
CA LYS A 270 -1.69 10.94 -24.75
C LYS A 270 -1.13 11.55 -23.47
N THR A 271 -1.85 11.44 -22.36
CA THR A 271 -1.41 11.96 -21.05
C THR A 271 -0.05 11.40 -20.63
N ILE A 272 0.16 10.08 -20.79
CA ILE A 272 1.45 9.45 -20.46
C ILE A 272 2.56 9.95 -21.40
N MET A 273 2.27 10.05 -22.69
CA MET A 273 3.25 10.53 -23.67
C MET A 273 3.65 11.99 -23.45
N GLU A 274 2.70 12.86 -23.08
CA GLU A 274 2.97 14.25 -22.72
C GLU A 274 3.94 14.36 -21.54
N HIS A 275 3.75 13.51 -20.53
CA HIS A 275 4.66 13.45 -19.39
C HIS A 275 6.09 13.08 -19.81
N TYR A 276 6.27 12.07 -20.67
CA TYR A 276 7.60 11.68 -21.15
C TYR A 276 8.20 12.66 -22.15
N LEU A 277 7.38 13.30 -23.02
CA LEU A 277 7.84 14.31 -23.97
C LEU A 277 8.52 15.49 -23.29
N SER A 278 8.05 15.88 -22.11
CA SER A 278 8.64 16.98 -21.34
C SER A 278 10.11 16.76 -20.95
N LYS A 279 10.59 15.51 -21.03
CA LYS A 279 11.96 15.10 -20.68
C LYS A 279 12.90 14.98 -21.89
N LEU A 280 12.37 15.12 -23.10
CA LEU A 280 13.14 14.94 -24.34
C LEU A 280 13.35 16.28 -25.06
N HIS A 281 14.48 16.42 -25.75
CA HIS A 281 14.72 17.55 -26.66
C HIS A 281 13.98 17.30 -27.97
N THR A 282 12.80 17.88 -28.11
CA THR A 282 11.86 17.61 -29.21
C THR A 282 11.53 18.87 -30.02
N LYS A 283 11.18 18.71 -31.29
CA LYS A 283 10.65 19.78 -32.14
C LYS A 283 9.63 19.26 -33.14
N GLY A 284 8.50 19.94 -33.20
CA GLY A 284 7.48 19.66 -34.24
C GLY A 284 6.83 18.29 -34.08
N ILE A 285 6.52 17.89 -32.83
CA ILE A 285 5.88 16.61 -32.54
C ILE A 285 4.38 16.68 -32.85
N ASP A 286 3.93 15.80 -33.73
CA ASP A 286 2.52 15.49 -33.96
C ASP A 286 2.11 14.34 -33.03
N LEU A 287 1.71 14.71 -31.82
CA LEU A 287 1.39 13.74 -30.76
C LEU A 287 0.16 12.91 -31.12
N ASP A 288 -0.87 13.51 -31.74
CA ASP A 288 -2.10 12.79 -32.10
C ASP A 288 -1.81 11.67 -33.12
N ARG A 289 -0.89 11.91 -34.05
CA ARG A 289 -0.41 10.88 -34.99
C ARG A 289 0.32 9.75 -34.29
N ILE A 290 1.16 10.05 -33.30
CA ILE A 290 1.89 9.03 -32.51
C ILE A 290 0.89 8.20 -31.70
N VAL A 291 -0.08 8.85 -31.02
CA VAL A 291 -1.14 8.19 -30.24
C VAL A 291 -1.97 7.26 -31.11
N GLY A 292 -2.33 7.68 -32.34
CA GLY A 292 -3.07 6.85 -33.28
C GLY A 292 -2.34 5.58 -33.72
N MET A 293 -0.99 5.61 -33.75
CA MET A 293 -0.15 4.47 -34.12
C MET A 293 0.17 3.52 -32.95
N THR A 294 -0.17 3.88 -31.72
CA THR A 294 0.14 3.11 -30.50
C THR A 294 -1.07 2.43 -29.89
N SER A 295 -2.03 2.01 -30.72
CA SER A 295 -3.17 1.21 -30.26
C SER A 295 -2.68 -0.03 -29.49
N ARG A 296 -3.33 -0.37 -28.39
CA ARG A 296 -3.00 -1.49 -27.48
C ARG A 296 -1.64 -1.38 -26.76
N PHE A 297 -0.97 -0.25 -26.83
CA PHE A 297 0.22 0.00 -26.01
C PHE A 297 -0.20 0.20 -24.56
N THR A 298 0.46 -0.53 -23.67
CA THR A 298 0.37 -0.33 -22.21
C THR A 298 1.21 0.87 -21.78
N PRO A 299 1.04 1.40 -20.54
CA PRO A 299 1.99 2.34 -19.95
C PRO A 299 3.45 1.89 -20.06
N SER A 300 3.74 0.61 -19.86
CA SER A 300 5.08 0.04 -19.97
C SER A 300 5.61 0.03 -21.41
N ASP A 301 4.74 -0.22 -22.38
CA ASP A 301 5.13 -0.14 -23.81
C ASP A 301 5.46 1.30 -24.22
N ILE A 302 4.67 2.26 -23.72
CA ILE A 302 4.93 3.69 -23.96
C ILE A 302 6.27 4.10 -23.34
N GLU A 303 6.52 3.73 -22.09
CA GLU A 303 7.79 3.99 -21.41
C GLU A 303 8.96 3.41 -22.21
N TYR A 304 8.84 2.15 -22.64
CA TYR A 304 9.85 1.48 -23.45
C TYR A 304 10.06 2.19 -24.80
N LEU A 305 8.98 2.61 -25.48
CA LEU A 305 9.07 3.39 -26.71
C LEU A 305 9.90 4.68 -26.50
N PHE A 306 9.62 5.42 -25.42
CA PHE A 306 10.34 6.64 -25.11
C PHE A 306 11.81 6.39 -24.76
N GLN A 307 12.13 5.28 -24.11
CA GLN A 307 13.51 4.85 -23.86
C GLN A 307 14.23 4.53 -25.18
N GLN A 308 13.57 3.85 -26.13
CA GLN A 308 14.14 3.56 -27.45
C GLN A 308 14.37 4.84 -28.26
N VAL A 309 13.46 5.80 -28.21
CA VAL A 309 13.60 7.11 -28.86
C VAL A 309 14.79 7.88 -28.28
N ALA A 310 14.90 7.92 -26.95
CA ALA A 310 16.00 8.60 -26.27
C ALA A 310 17.35 7.95 -26.58
N GLN A 311 17.41 6.62 -26.60
CA GLN A 311 18.62 5.87 -26.94
C GLN A 311 19.03 6.14 -28.40
N PHE A 312 18.09 6.11 -29.34
CA PHE A 312 18.35 6.42 -30.73
C PHE A 312 18.86 7.86 -30.91
N ALA A 313 18.25 8.83 -30.26
CA ALA A 313 18.68 10.23 -30.29
C ALA A 313 20.12 10.39 -29.80
N PHE A 314 20.43 9.74 -28.67
CA PHE A 314 21.79 9.73 -28.11
C PHE A 314 22.81 9.13 -29.07
N GLU A 315 22.53 8.01 -29.73
CA GLU A 315 23.41 7.33 -30.67
C GLU A 315 23.67 8.20 -31.92
N GLU A 316 22.61 8.83 -32.46
CA GLU A 316 22.74 9.72 -33.64
C GLU A 316 23.56 10.98 -33.29
N GLU A 317 23.35 11.58 -32.14
CA GLU A 317 24.13 12.73 -31.69
C GLU A 317 25.60 12.37 -31.47
N TYR A 318 25.86 11.22 -30.84
CA TYR A 318 27.23 10.72 -30.63
C TYR A 318 27.96 10.45 -31.93
N ALA A 319 27.27 9.85 -32.91
CA ALA A 319 27.86 9.51 -34.23
C ALA A 319 28.12 10.75 -35.12
N SER A 320 27.13 11.65 -35.17
CA SER A 320 27.19 12.86 -36.00
C SER A 320 28.00 14.00 -35.38
N LYS A 321 28.16 13.99 -34.04
CA LYS A 321 28.71 15.09 -33.22
C LYS A 321 27.95 16.41 -33.37
N HIS A 322 26.68 16.33 -33.72
CA HIS A 322 25.76 17.46 -33.84
C HIS A 322 24.56 17.20 -33.01
N ASP A 323 23.98 18.25 -32.40
CA ASP A 323 22.78 18.20 -31.61
C ASP A 323 21.63 17.51 -32.37
N TYR A 324 21.05 16.47 -31.78
CA TYR A 324 19.95 15.72 -32.38
C TYR A 324 18.62 16.14 -31.74
N VAL A 325 17.70 16.57 -32.57
CA VAL A 325 16.35 16.96 -32.14
C VAL A 325 15.36 15.87 -32.54
N VAL A 326 14.67 15.30 -31.56
CA VAL A 326 13.67 14.28 -31.80
C VAL A 326 12.45 14.87 -32.50
N THR A 327 12.00 14.19 -33.56
CA THR A 327 10.84 14.57 -34.36
C THR A 327 9.78 13.45 -34.38
N THR A 328 8.61 13.74 -34.95
CA THR A 328 7.56 12.73 -35.18
C THR A 328 8.08 11.52 -35.92
N ASP A 329 8.90 11.74 -36.97
CA ASP A 329 9.46 10.64 -37.79
C ASP A 329 10.38 9.72 -36.95
N THR A 330 11.07 10.27 -35.94
CA THR A 330 11.88 9.46 -35.01
C THR A 330 10.98 8.50 -34.24
N PHE A 331 9.84 8.98 -33.70
CA PHE A 331 8.87 8.14 -33.03
C PHE A 331 8.31 7.07 -33.97
N LEU A 332 7.89 7.41 -35.15
CA LEU A 332 7.31 6.46 -36.13
C LEU A 332 8.28 5.31 -36.45
N LYS A 333 9.56 5.61 -36.64
CA LYS A 333 10.59 4.58 -36.84
C LYS A 333 10.74 3.64 -35.64
N MET A 334 10.60 4.16 -34.42
CA MET A 334 10.74 3.35 -33.22
C MET A 334 9.47 2.54 -32.96
N ILE A 335 8.27 3.07 -33.23
CA ILE A 335 7.00 2.34 -33.12
C ILE A 335 7.01 1.07 -33.97
N GLU A 336 7.57 1.09 -35.18
CA GLU A 336 7.69 -0.09 -36.03
C GLU A 336 8.52 -1.24 -35.40
N ARG A 337 9.34 -0.92 -34.37
CA ARG A 337 10.22 -1.87 -33.69
C ARG A 337 9.62 -2.35 -32.35
N VAL A 338 8.58 -1.69 -31.84
CA VAL A 338 7.95 -1.99 -30.58
C VAL A 338 6.58 -2.64 -30.84
N SER A 339 6.45 -3.88 -30.43
CA SER A 339 5.16 -4.57 -30.51
C SER A 339 4.32 -4.28 -29.27
N PRO A 340 3.00 -4.08 -29.39
CA PRO A 340 2.14 -3.90 -28.22
C PRO A 340 2.12 -5.16 -27.37
N SER A 341 2.19 -4.99 -26.05
CA SER A 341 2.12 -6.10 -25.10
C SER A 341 0.71 -6.70 -25.00
N LEU A 342 -0.33 -5.91 -25.26
CA LEU A 342 -1.72 -6.36 -25.22
C LEU A 342 -2.12 -7.04 -26.51
N THR A 343 -2.61 -8.28 -26.41
CA THR A 343 -3.26 -9.02 -27.50
C THR A 343 -4.79 -8.83 -27.44
N GLU A 344 -5.48 -9.10 -28.54
CA GLU A 344 -6.95 -9.06 -28.59
C GLU A 344 -7.58 -10.07 -27.60
N GLY A 345 -6.96 -11.25 -27.46
CA GLY A 345 -7.39 -12.24 -26.49
C GLY A 345 -7.31 -11.73 -25.06
N MET A 346 -6.19 -11.09 -24.67
CA MET A 346 -6.05 -10.52 -23.32
C MET A 346 -7.08 -9.43 -23.04
N ILE A 347 -7.40 -8.60 -24.04
CA ILE A 347 -8.43 -7.57 -23.90
C ILE A 347 -9.81 -8.19 -23.70
N THR A 348 -10.13 -9.24 -24.47
CA THR A 348 -11.40 -9.97 -24.37
C THR A 348 -11.54 -10.64 -23.00
N ASP A 349 -10.51 -11.37 -22.56
CA ASP A 349 -10.48 -12.00 -21.24
C ASP A 349 -10.64 -10.97 -20.11
N PHE A 350 -9.96 -9.83 -20.21
CA PHE A 350 -10.07 -8.73 -19.25
C PHE A 350 -11.49 -8.13 -19.21
N GLN A 351 -12.14 -7.97 -20.36
CA GLN A 351 -13.52 -7.46 -20.41
C GLN A 351 -14.50 -8.44 -19.75
N GLU A 352 -14.37 -9.75 -20.00
CA GLU A 352 -15.15 -10.78 -19.33
C GLU A 352 -14.91 -10.75 -17.81
N ASP A 353 -13.65 -10.67 -17.38
CA ASP A 353 -13.28 -10.59 -15.98
C ASP A 353 -13.83 -9.33 -15.30
N SER A 354 -13.81 -8.21 -16.02
CA SER A 354 -14.36 -6.95 -15.52
C SER A 354 -15.86 -7.06 -15.27
N ILE A 355 -16.60 -7.72 -16.15
CA ILE A 355 -18.04 -7.95 -15.98
C ILE A 355 -18.30 -8.91 -14.80
N ALA A 356 -17.47 -9.95 -14.65
CA ALA A 356 -17.70 -11.00 -13.66
C ALA A 356 -17.28 -10.60 -12.23
N TYR A 357 -16.22 -9.82 -12.08
CA TYR A 357 -15.56 -9.61 -10.78
C TYR A 357 -15.53 -8.16 -10.31
N ALA A 358 -15.66 -7.16 -11.20
CA ALA A 358 -15.59 -5.75 -10.76
C ALA A 358 -16.67 -5.46 -9.71
N ARG A 359 -16.24 -4.75 -8.65
CA ARG A 359 -17.11 -4.38 -7.53
C ARG A 359 -16.66 -3.04 -6.96
N GLU A 360 -17.64 -2.12 -6.85
CA GLU A 360 -17.46 -0.77 -6.31
C GLU A 360 -17.87 -0.65 -4.83
#